data_9617d75fbb0dc79b4e1bf3ca1562bd90
#
_entry.id   9617d75fbb0dc79b4e1bf3ca1562bd90
#
_cell.length_a   1.000
_cell.length_b   1.000
_cell.length_c   1.000
_cell.angle_alpha   90.00
_cell.angle_beta   90.00
_cell.angle_gamma   90.00
#
_symmetry.space_group_name_H-M   'P 1'
#
loop_
_entity.id
_entity.type
_entity.pdbx_description
1 polymer ?
#
loop_
_entity_poly.entity_id
_entity_poly.type
_entity_poly.pdbx_seq_one_letter_code
_entity_poly.pdbx_strand_id
1 'polypeptide(L)' 'MKIKYYPDSDILEIRVLDEKPKYGEEYDENIIIHYSEENRVVKIEILDASKAILSFLQPILEQKPIKGIVEAQ' A
#
# COMPACT_ATOMS: atom_id res chain seq x y z
N MET A 1 -0.99 0.23 -14.18
CA MET A 1 -0.87 -0.03 -12.72
C MET A 1 -1.89 -1.07 -12.30
N LYS A 2 -1.45 -2.02 -11.51
CA LYS A 2 -2.34 -3.05 -10.97
C LYS A 2 -2.14 -3.13 -9.46
N ILE A 3 -3.24 -3.31 -8.74
CA ILE A 3 -3.22 -3.42 -7.30
C ILE A 3 -3.82 -4.76 -6.92
N LYS A 4 -3.11 -5.50 -6.09
CA LYS A 4 -3.56 -6.79 -5.62
C LYS A 4 -3.31 -6.95 -4.13
N TYR A 5 -4.31 -7.45 -3.43
CA TYR A 5 -4.20 -7.70 -2.00
C TYR A 5 -4.18 -9.21 -1.75
N TYR A 6 -3.27 -9.64 -0.89
CA TYR A 6 -3.13 -11.04 -0.50
C TYR A 6 -3.57 -11.18 0.94
N PRO A 7 -4.81 -11.64 1.17
CA PRO A 7 -5.35 -11.67 2.53
C PRO A 7 -4.61 -12.63 3.46
N ASP A 8 -4.08 -13.74 2.93
CA ASP A 8 -3.40 -14.71 3.78
C ASP A 8 -2.14 -14.14 4.42
N SER A 9 -1.43 -13.28 3.72
CA SER A 9 -0.19 -12.68 4.21
C SER A 9 -0.36 -11.22 4.61
N ASP A 10 -1.52 -10.65 4.35
CA ASP A 10 -1.80 -9.23 4.60
C ASP A 10 -0.80 -8.33 3.88
N ILE A 11 -0.57 -8.63 2.60
CA ILE A 11 0.33 -7.86 1.76
C ILE A 11 -0.48 -7.20 0.65
N LEU A 12 -0.25 -5.91 0.46
CA LEU A 12 -0.80 -5.17 -0.66
C LEU A 12 0.31 -4.95 -1.68
N GLU A 13 0.10 -5.43 -2.89
CA GLU A 13 1.06 -5.28 -3.97
C GLU A 13 0.55 -4.24 -4.97
N ILE A 14 1.39 -3.27 -5.28
CA ILE A 14 1.09 -2.27 -6.30
C ILE A 14 2.11 -2.44 -7.41
N ARG A 15 1.66 -2.93 -8.56
CA ARG A 15 2.54 -3.12 -9.71
C ARG A 15 2.49 -1.90 -10.59
N VAL A 16 3.62 -1.26 -10.74
CA VAL A 16 3.76 -0.01 -11.49
C VAL A 16 4.11 -0.26 -12.94
N LEU A 17 5.04 -1.18 -13.17
CA LEU A 17 5.50 -1.51 -14.51
C LEU A 17 5.39 -3.01 -14.75
N ASP A 18 5.18 -3.38 -16.01
CA ASP A 18 5.11 -4.77 -16.41
C ASP A 18 6.51 -5.22 -16.83
N GLU A 19 7.44 -5.18 -15.88
CA GLU A 19 8.81 -5.61 -16.07
C GLU A 19 9.17 -6.61 -14.98
N LYS A 20 10.21 -7.38 -15.22
CA LYS A 20 10.67 -8.35 -14.24
C LYS A 20 11.46 -7.65 -13.14
N PRO A 21 11.09 -7.82 -11.88
CA PRO A 21 11.88 -7.25 -10.81
C PRO A 21 13.21 -7.99 -10.67
N LYS A 22 14.26 -7.25 -10.40
CA LYS A 22 15.59 -7.82 -10.21
C LYS A 22 15.99 -7.82 -8.74
N TYR A 23 15.70 -6.74 -8.02
CA TYR A 23 16.04 -6.64 -6.61
C TYR A 23 15.03 -5.80 -5.89
N GLY A 24 14.99 -5.97 -4.57
CA GLY A 24 14.09 -5.21 -3.71
C GLY A 24 14.87 -4.46 -2.66
N GLU A 25 14.35 -3.32 -2.25
CA GLU A 25 14.90 -2.53 -1.16
C GLU A 25 13.83 -2.27 -0.13
N GLU A 26 14.21 -2.35 1.13
CA GLU A 26 13.35 -1.98 2.22
C GLU A 26 13.33 -0.46 2.31
N TYR A 27 12.22 0.14 1.86
CA TYR A 27 12.08 1.58 1.87
C TYR A 27 11.70 2.08 3.27
N ASP A 28 10.85 1.34 3.93
CA ASP A 28 10.41 1.63 5.28
C ASP A 28 10.14 0.29 5.95
N GLU A 29 9.87 0.30 7.24
CA GLU A 29 9.68 -0.90 8.03
C GLU A 29 8.73 -1.90 7.38
N ASN A 30 7.68 -1.41 6.74
CA ASN A 30 6.67 -2.27 6.12
C ASN A 30 6.52 -2.05 4.62
N ILE A 31 7.50 -1.42 3.99
CA ILE A 31 7.41 -1.13 2.56
C ILE A 31 8.65 -1.62 1.85
N ILE A 32 8.43 -2.47 0.85
CA ILE A 32 9.51 -2.98 0.02
C ILE A 32 9.28 -2.51 -1.41
N ILE A 33 10.28 -1.88 -1.99
CA ILE A 33 10.21 -1.42 -3.37
C ILE A 33 11.08 -2.33 -4.22
N HIS A 34 10.49 -2.87 -5.29
CA HIS A 34 11.19 -3.74 -6.23
C HIS A 34 11.55 -2.99 -7.49
N TYR A 35 12.79 -3.16 -7.93
CA TYR A 35 13.34 -2.45 -9.07
C TYR A 35 13.72 -3.41 -10.18
N SER A 36 13.66 -2.91 -11.41
CA SER A 36 14.13 -3.64 -12.57
C SER A 36 15.65 -3.57 -12.67
N GLU A 37 16.19 -4.29 -13.65
CA GLU A 37 17.63 -4.24 -13.94
C GLU A 37 18.09 -2.82 -14.28
N GLU A 38 17.20 -2.01 -14.81
CA GLU A 38 17.51 -0.62 -15.17
C GLU A 38 17.13 0.35 -14.05
N ASN A 39 16.91 -0.16 -12.84
CA ASN A 39 16.63 0.65 -11.66
C ASN A 39 15.32 1.43 -11.73
N ARG A 40 14.34 0.90 -12.45
CA ARG A 40 13.00 1.48 -12.46
C ARG A 40 12.15 0.77 -11.43
N VAL A 41 11.26 1.51 -10.79
CA VAL A 41 10.34 0.92 -9.84
C VAL A 41 9.36 0.03 -10.59
N VAL A 42 9.34 -1.26 -10.24
CA VAL A 42 8.47 -2.24 -10.87
C VAL A 42 7.23 -2.48 -10.00
N LYS A 43 7.41 -2.70 -8.72
CA LYS A 43 6.28 -2.92 -7.82
C LYS A 43 6.63 -2.53 -6.40
N ILE A 44 5.61 -2.25 -5.63
CA ILE A 44 5.72 -1.88 -4.22
C ILE A 44 4.92 -2.90 -3.44
N GLU A 45 5.51 -3.43 -2.37
CA GLU A 45 4.81 -4.32 -1.45
C GLU A 45 4.66 -3.63 -0.10
N ILE A 46 3.44 -3.59 0.39
CA ILE A 46 3.14 -3.06 1.71
C ILE A 46 2.82 -4.24 2.61
N LEU A 47 3.69 -4.50 3.57
CA LEU A 47 3.52 -5.57 4.54
C LEU A 47 2.62 -5.09 5.67
N ASP A 48 1.88 -6.02 6.27
CA ASP A 48 0.90 -5.67 7.31
C ASP A 48 -0.01 -4.55 6.82
N ALA A 49 -0.52 -4.70 5.61
CA ALA A 49 -1.23 -3.64 4.91
C ALA A 49 -2.47 -3.16 5.67
N SER A 50 -3.18 -4.06 6.33
CA SER A 50 -4.37 -3.67 7.08
C SER A 50 -4.02 -2.72 8.22
N LYS A 51 -2.89 -2.95 8.90
CA LYS A 51 -2.44 -2.06 9.97
C LYS A 51 -2.03 -0.70 9.43
N ALA A 52 -1.35 -0.69 8.29
CA ALA A 52 -0.92 0.54 7.66
C ALA A 52 -2.13 1.42 7.29
N ILE A 53 -3.17 0.78 6.76
CA ILE A 53 -4.39 1.50 6.39
C ILE A 53 -5.10 2.03 7.63
N LEU A 54 -5.20 1.23 8.69
CA LEU A 54 -5.83 1.67 9.94
C LEU A 54 -5.08 2.85 10.53
N SER A 55 -3.76 2.79 10.53
CA SER A 55 -2.94 3.87 11.04
C SER A 55 -3.18 5.16 10.25
N PHE A 56 -3.33 5.03 8.95
CA PHE A 56 -3.60 6.15 8.06
C PHE A 56 -4.98 6.76 8.35
N LEU A 57 -5.96 5.92 8.60
CA LEU A 57 -7.34 6.36 8.82
C LEU A 57 -7.62 6.82 10.24
N GLN A 58 -6.79 6.42 11.20
CA GLN A 58 -7.06 6.68 12.60
C GLN A 58 -7.28 8.16 12.92
N PRO A 59 -6.49 9.10 12.43
CA PRO A 59 -6.76 10.51 12.69
C PRO A 59 -8.12 10.96 12.20
N ILE A 60 -8.58 10.39 11.09
CA ILE A 60 -9.89 10.71 10.53
C ILE A 60 -11.00 10.13 11.42
N LEU A 61 -10.80 8.89 11.87
CA LEU A 61 -11.79 8.22 12.70
C LEU A 61 -11.93 8.87 14.07
N GLU A 62 -10.87 9.48 14.57
CA GLU A 62 -10.87 10.15 15.86
C GLU A 62 -11.41 11.56 15.80
N GLN A 63 -11.54 12.12 14.62
CA GLN A 63 -12.09 13.44 14.45
C GLN A 63 -13.59 13.46 14.71
N LYS A 64 -14.00 14.35 15.57
CA LYS A 64 -15.42 14.53 15.88
C LYS A 64 -15.70 16.00 16.08
N PRO A 65 -16.93 16.41 15.84
CA PRO A 65 -17.95 15.72 15.07
C PRO A 65 -17.66 15.77 13.59
N ILE A 66 -18.22 14.84 12.87
CA ILE A 66 -18.16 14.88 11.42
C ILE A 66 -19.14 15.92 10.95
N LYS A 67 -18.63 16.89 10.24
CA LYS A 67 -19.47 17.93 9.69
C LYS A 67 -19.90 17.52 8.30
N GLY A 68 -21.12 17.78 8.00
CA GLY A 68 -21.61 17.43 6.69
C GLY A 68 -21.76 15.93 6.54
N ILE A 69 -22.91 15.46 6.88
CA ILE A 69 -23.22 14.05 6.78
C ILE A 69 -23.51 13.72 5.34
N VAL A 70 -22.77 12.74 4.81
CA VAL A 70 -23.08 12.20 3.50
C VAL A 70 -23.90 10.94 3.74
N GLU A 71 -25.13 10.96 3.27
CA GLU A 71 -25.98 9.81 3.47
C GLU A 71 -25.50 8.64 2.61
N ALA A 72 -25.42 7.49 3.23
CA ALA A 72 -25.08 6.27 2.51
C ALA A 72 -26.24 5.90 1.59
N GLN A 73 -25.93 5.55 0.39
CA GLN A 73 -26.92 5.20 -0.62
C GLN A 73 -27.13 3.72 -0.68
#